data_e7facec29b8aa56c63d43289917b9866
#
_entry.id   e7facec29b8aa56c63d43289917b9866
#
_cell.length_a   1.000
_cell.length_b   1.000
_cell.length_c   1.000
_cell.angle_alpha   90.00
_cell.angle_beta   90.00
_cell.angle_gamma   90.00
#
_symmetry.space_group_name_H-M   'P 1'
#
loop_
_entity.id
_entity.type
_entity.pdbx_description
1 polymer ?
#
loop_
_entity_poly.entity_id
_entity_poly.type
_entity_poly.pdbx_seq_one_letter_code
_entity_poly.pdbx_strand_id
1 'polypeptide(L)'
;MNSLIEKIFADFKVDNKNIPVSFLKYNGQETTYITYQSIDNSGTLNADDEILGYIEYYDFDIFSKGNYLKIVREVKKIMKANGFMWQPSMSSGDMFEDDTGYYHKTLCFKKERMEE
;
A
#
# COMPACT_ATOMS: atom_id res chain seq x y z
N MET A 1 -2.61 6.54 11.49
CA MET A 1 -2.08 5.48 10.60
C MET A 1 -1.38 6.03 9.37
N ASN A 2 -1.94 7.07 8.72
CA ASN A 2 -1.25 7.70 7.60
C ASN A 2 0.13 8.24 7.96
N SER A 3 0.29 8.78 9.17
CA SER A 3 1.59 9.28 9.62
C SER A 3 2.63 8.17 9.78
N LEU A 4 2.20 6.96 10.13
CA LEU A 4 3.09 5.81 10.16
C LEU A 4 3.56 5.44 8.75
N ILE A 5 2.63 5.41 7.80
CA ILE A 5 2.96 5.07 6.41
C ILE A 5 3.88 6.12 5.81
N GLU A 6 3.63 7.41 6.03
CA GLU A 6 4.53 8.47 5.59
C GLU A 6 5.93 8.27 6.14
N LYS A 7 6.05 7.91 7.41
CA LYS A 7 7.33 7.73 8.07
C LYS A 7 8.11 6.55 7.50
N ILE A 8 7.45 5.41 7.33
CA ILE A 8 8.15 4.20 6.87
C ILE A 8 8.53 4.24 5.38
N PHE A 9 7.87 5.10 4.60
CA PHE A 9 8.17 5.28 3.18
C PHE A 9 8.81 6.62 2.85
N ALA A 10 9.24 7.39 3.85
CA ALA A 10 9.76 8.75 3.63
C ALA A 10 10.96 8.79 2.67
N ASP A 11 11.84 7.80 2.75
CA ASP A 11 13.02 7.71 1.89
C ASP A 11 13.02 6.42 1.10
N PHE A 12 11.87 6.03 0.61
CA PHE A 12 11.72 4.77 -0.10
C PHE A 12 12.54 4.77 -1.39
N LYS A 13 13.42 3.79 -1.52
CA LYS A 13 14.30 3.61 -2.68
C LYS A 13 14.31 2.17 -3.13
N VAL A 14 14.35 2.00 -4.44
CA VAL A 14 14.59 0.69 -5.05
C VAL A 14 15.70 0.88 -6.08
N ASP A 15 16.77 0.09 -5.99
CA ASP A 15 17.95 0.19 -6.87
C ASP A 15 18.54 1.60 -6.87
N ASN A 16 18.61 2.25 -5.70
CA ASN A 16 19.15 3.61 -5.49
C ASN A 16 18.31 4.71 -6.14
N LYS A 17 17.09 4.41 -6.60
CA LYS A 17 16.18 5.41 -7.14
C LYS A 17 15.09 5.71 -6.11
N ASN A 18 14.87 6.98 -5.85
CA ASN A 18 13.77 7.42 -5.00
C ASN A 18 12.44 7.17 -5.70
N ILE A 19 11.51 6.57 -4.97
CA ILE A 19 10.17 6.32 -5.49
C ILE A 19 9.19 7.09 -4.60
N PRO A 20 8.49 8.10 -5.15
CA PRO A 20 7.51 8.85 -4.38
C PRO A 20 6.37 7.97 -3.90
N VAL A 21 6.00 8.13 -2.63
CA VAL A 21 4.85 7.45 -2.02
C VAL A 21 3.96 8.54 -1.43
N SER A 22 2.78 8.74 -2.01
CA SER A 22 1.90 9.84 -1.68
C SER A 22 0.51 9.38 -1.29
N PHE A 23 -0.14 10.13 -0.40
CA PHE A 23 -1.51 9.83 -0.01
C PHE A 23 -2.50 10.32 -1.07
N LEU A 24 -3.35 9.41 -1.54
CA LEU A 24 -4.43 9.61 -2.51
C LEU A 24 -3.97 9.94 -3.93
N LYS A 25 -3.07 10.88 -4.12
CA LYS A 25 -2.64 11.26 -5.46
C LYS A 25 -1.19 11.74 -5.46
N TYR A 26 -0.58 11.65 -6.63
CA TYR A 26 0.78 12.12 -6.87
C TYR A 26 0.75 13.25 -7.89
N ASN A 27 1.38 14.38 -7.53
CA ASN A 27 1.43 15.58 -8.37
C ASN A 27 2.83 15.89 -8.91
N GLY A 28 3.76 14.95 -8.82
CA GLY A 28 5.12 15.15 -9.30
C GLY A 28 5.30 14.76 -10.76
N GLN A 29 6.55 14.66 -11.20
CA GLN A 29 6.92 14.37 -12.58
C GLN A 29 7.55 13.01 -12.79
N GLU A 30 7.74 12.23 -11.73
CA GLU A 30 8.30 10.90 -11.86
C GLU A 30 7.33 9.95 -12.56
N THR A 31 7.86 9.05 -13.39
CA THR A 31 7.04 8.06 -14.09
C THR A 31 6.85 6.77 -13.29
N THR A 32 7.53 6.64 -12.15
CA THR A 32 7.34 5.54 -11.22
C THR A 32 6.99 6.14 -9.88
N TYR A 33 5.81 5.82 -9.39
CA TYR A 33 5.33 6.36 -8.11
C TYR A 33 4.27 5.44 -7.51
N ILE A 34 3.98 5.68 -6.24
CA ILE A 34 3.00 4.90 -5.47
C ILE A 34 2.05 5.89 -4.82
N THR A 35 0.76 5.58 -4.89
CA THR A 35 -0.25 6.26 -4.08
C THR A 35 -0.86 5.25 -3.11
N TYR A 36 -1.31 5.73 -1.95
CA TYR A 36 -1.97 4.85 -0.99
C TYR A 36 -3.20 5.51 -0.41
N GLN A 37 -4.13 4.69 0.06
CA GLN A 37 -5.37 5.15 0.69
C GLN A 37 -5.88 4.11 1.66
N SER A 38 -6.62 4.57 2.67
CA SER A 38 -7.35 3.66 3.54
C SER A 38 -8.68 3.27 2.87
N ILE A 39 -9.14 2.07 3.17
CA ILE A 39 -10.44 1.60 2.70
C ILE A 39 -11.45 1.81 3.82
N ASP A 40 -12.58 2.43 3.48
CA ASP A 40 -13.58 2.86 4.47
C ASP A 40 -14.20 1.73 5.30
N ASN A 41 -14.28 0.53 4.78
CA ASN A 41 -14.94 -0.57 5.45
C ASN A 41 -13.97 -1.38 6.30
N SER A 42 -13.44 -0.74 7.34
CA SER A 42 -12.62 -1.43 8.32
C SER A 42 -13.48 -2.39 9.13
N GLY A 43 -12.98 -3.61 9.31
CA GLY A 43 -13.67 -4.58 10.16
C GLY A 43 -13.40 -4.33 11.64
N THR A 44 -14.13 -5.05 12.47
CA THR A 44 -13.87 -5.06 13.92
C THR A 44 -13.52 -6.47 14.37
N LEU A 45 -12.70 -6.55 15.43
CA LEU A 45 -12.40 -7.79 16.11
C LEU A 45 -13.35 -7.89 17.31
N ASN A 46 -14.16 -8.93 17.33
CA ASN A 46 -15.17 -9.10 18.37
C ASN A 46 -14.99 -10.41 19.13
N ALA A 47 -15.29 -10.38 20.42
CA ALA A 47 -15.39 -11.58 21.25
C ALA A 47 -16.45 -11.33 22.32
N ASP A 48 -17.36 -12.27 22.50
CA ASP A 48 -18.45 -12.19 23.51
C ASP A 48 -19.22 -10.87 23.41
N ASP A 49 -19.56 -10.45 22.19
CA ASP A 49 -20.28 -9.21 21.88
C ASP A 49 -19.53 -7.92 22.25
N GLU A 50 -18.24 -8.03 22.54
CA GLU A 50 -17.40 -6.85 22.82
C GLU A 50 -16.46 -6.61 21.66
N ILE A 51 -16.17 -5.33 21.39
CA ILE A 51 -15.17 -4.95 20.39
C ILE A 51 -13.79 -5.03 21.04
N LEU A 52 -12.96 -5.95 20.56
CA LEU A 52 -11.58 -6.12 21.05
C LEU A 52 -10.60 -5.22 20.30
N GLY A 53 -10.94 -4.80 19.09
CA GLY A 53 -10.06 -3.99 18.29
C GLY A 53 -10.65 -3.76 16.90
N TYR A 54 -9.82 -3.25 16.01
CA TYR A 54 -10.21 -2.86 14.67
C TYR A 54 -9.28 -3.46 13.65
N ILE A 55 -9.81 -3.67 12.45
CA ILE A 55 -9.02 -4.09 11.29
C ILE A 55 -9.00 -2.92 10.32
N GLU A 56 -7.80 -2.44 10.00
CA GLU A 56 -7.62 -1.36 9.03
C GLU A 56 -7.05 -1.91 7.74
N TYR A 57 -7.59 -1.45 6.62
CA TYR A 57 -7.15 -1.86 5.29
C TYR A 57 -6.57 -0.67 4.54
N TYR A 58 -5.49 -0.92 3.81
CA TYR A 58 -4.85 0.09 2.96
C TYR A 58 -4.56 -0.48 1.59
N ASP A 59 -4.86 0.30 0.56
CA ASP A 59 -4.47 -0.01 -0.81
C ASP A 59 -3.24 0.82 -1.19
N PHE A 60 -2.28 0.15 -1.82
CA PHE A 60 -1.13 0.79 -2.42
C PHE A 60 -1.21 0.58 -3.92
N ASP A 61 -1.32 1.66 -4.67
CA ASP A 61 -1.36 1.63 -6.13
C ASP A 61 0.01 1.97 -6.67
N ILE A 62 0.62 1.01 -7.35
CA ILE A 62 1.95 1.15 -7.92
C ILE A 62 1.81 1.43 -9.41
N PHE A 63 2.39 2.56 -9.84
CA PHE A 63 2.39 2.98 -11.24
C PHE A 63 3.82 3.04 -11.73
N SER A 64 4.11 2.46 -12.92
CA SER A 64 5.44 2.49 -13.49
C SER A 64 5.37 2.30 -15.00
N LYS A 65 6.28 2.95 -15.72
CA LYS A 65 6.45 2.71 -17.16
C LYS A 65 7.47 1.63 -17.44
N GLY A 66 8.10 1.09 -16.42
CA GLY A 66 9.10 0.03 -16.54
C GLY A 66 8.80 -1.15 -15.66
N ASN A 67 9.84 -1.94 -15.37
CA ASN A 67 9.71 -3.11 -14.52
C ASN A 67 9.49 -2.70 -13.07
N TYR A 68 8.38 -3.13 -12.50
CA TYR A 68 7.96 -2.78 -11.14
C TYR A 68 8.00 -3.96 -10.14
N LEU A 69 8.50 -5.12 -10.56
CA LEU A 69 8.47 -6.32 -9.71
C LEU A 69 9.28 -6.15 -8.43
N LYS A 70 10.43 -5.49 -8.51
CA LYS A 70 11.23 -5.20 -7.31
C LYS A 70 10.50 -4.25 -6.36
N ILE A 71 9.78 -3.28 -6.91
CA ILE A 71 9.00 -2.32 -6.12
C ILE A 71 7.93 -3.06 -5.34
N VAL A 72 7.17 -3.93 -6.00
CA VAL A 72 6.14 -4.75 -5.36
C VAL A 72 6.74 -5.54 -4.20
N ARG A 73 7.88 -6.16 -4.43
CA ARG A 73 8.56 -6.99 -3.43
C ARG A 73 8.99 -6.17 -2.22
N GLU A 74 9.57 -5.00 -2.46
CA GLU A 74 10.02 -4.11 -1.38
C GLU A 74 8.86 -3.53 -0.57
N VAL A 75 7.76 -3.16 -1.22
CA VAL A 75 6.56 -2.68 -0.53
C VAL A 75 6.03 -3.78 0.40
N LYS A 76 5.90 -5.01 -0.10
CA LYS A 76 5.43 -6.14 0.71
C LYS A 76 6.36 -6.38 1.91
N LYS A 77 7.66 -6.31 1.69
CA LYS A 77 8.67 -6.52 2.74
C LYS A 77 8.56 -5.47 3.84
N ILE A 78 8.49 -4.19 3.46
CA ILE A 78 8.39 -3.08 4.41
C ILE A 78 7.08 -3.15 5.19
N MET A 79 5.97 -3.41 4.52
CA MET A 79 4.68 -3.49 5.17
C MET A 79 4.64 -4.65 6.16
N LYS A 80 5.15 -5.81 5.76
CA LYS A 80 5.23 -6.96 6.67
C LYS A 80 6.08 -6.66 7.90
N ALA A 81 7.21 -5.99 7.71
CA ALA A 81 8.11 -5.63 8.82
C ALA A 81 7.44 -4.67 9.81
N ASN A 82 6.40 -3.95 9.39
CA ASN A 82 5.67 -3.00 10.22
C ASN A 82 4.30 -3.53 10.68
N GLY A 83 4.09 -4.83 10.61
CA GLY A 83 2.90 -5.47 11.17
C GLY A 83 1.70 -5.53 10.25
N PHE A 84 1.86 -5.22 8.98
CA PHE A 84 0.77 -5.32 8.00
C PHE A 84 0.80 -6.67 7.31
N MET A 85 -0.39 -7.18 6.96
CA MET A 85 -0.57 -8.45 6.27
C MET A 85 -1.10 -8.21 4.87
N TRP A 86 -0.40 -8.74 3.87
CA TRP A 86 -0.84 -8.65 2.48
C TRP A 86 -2.11 -9.47 2.27
N GLN A 87 -3.05 -8.89 1.51
CA GLN A 87 -4.34 -9.51 1.20
C GLN A 87 -4.40 -9.83 -0.31
N PRO A 88 -3.97 -11.03 -0.74
CA PRO A 88 -3.95 -11.37 -2.17
C PRO A 88 -5.33 -11.29 -2.82
N SER A 89 -6.38 -11.72 -2.12
CA SER A 89 -7.74 -11.72 -2.69
C SER A 89 -8.32 -10.33 -2.88
N MET A 90 -7.76 -9.32 -2.21
CA MET A 90 -8.18 -7.92 -2.33
C MET A 90 -7.20 -7.09 -3.14
N SER A 91 -6.17 -7.72 -3.68
CA SER A 91 -5.17 -7.07 -4.50
C SER A 91 -5.46 -7.34 -5.97
N SER A 92 -4.98 -6.46 -6.86
CA SER A 92 -5.16 -6.67 -8.29
C SER A 92 -4.03 -7.54 -8.86
N GLY A 93 -4.27 -8.07 -10.05
CA GLY A 93 -3.21 -8.59 -10.88
C GLY A 93 -2.45 -7.45 -11.55
N ASP A 94 -1.61 -7.82 -12.50
CA ASP A 94 -0.88 -6.83 -13.28
C ASP A 94 -1.82 -6.21 -14.31
N MET A 95 -1.76 -4.88 -14.44
CA MET A 95 -2.57 -4.14 -15.39
C MET A 95 -1.68 -3.23 -16.22
N PHE A 96 -2.08 -3.00 -17.47
CA PHE A 96 -1.38 -2.09 -18.35
C PHE A 96 -2.39 -1.15 -19.00
N GLU A 97 -2.11 0.15 -18.90
CA GLU A 97 -2.96 1.19 -19.50
C GLU A 97 -2.37 1.60 -20.85
N ASP A 98 -3.04 1.22 -21.94
CA ASP A 98 -2.57 1.52 -23.30
C ASP A 98 -2.46 3.01 -23.57
N ASP A 99 -3.37 3.81 -23.03
CA ASP A 99 -3.42 5.25 -23.28
C ASP A 99 -2.23 6.00 -22.69
N THR A 100 -1.75 5.55 -21.54
CA THR A 100 -0.70 6.24 -20.80
C THR A 100 0.65 5.53 -20.83
N GLY A 101 0.65 4.24 -21.16
CA GLY A 101 1.84 3.40 -21.11
C GLY A 101 2.27 2.99 -19.72
N TYR A 102 1.39 3.14 -18.74
CA TYR A 102 1.68 2.75 -17.35
C TYR A 102 1.28 1.31 -17.07
N TYR A 103 2.17 0.62 -16.35
CA TYR A 103 1.79 -0.59 -15.62
C TYR A 103 1.22 -0.15 -14.28
N HIS A 104 0.19 -0.84 -13.83
CA HIS A 104 -0.50 -0.53 -12.60
C HIS A 104 -0.79 -1.82 -11.82
N LYS A 105 -0.51 -1.79 -10.53
CA LYS A 105 -0.80 -2.91 -9.64
C LYS A 105 -1.24 -2.37 -8.29
N THR A 106 -2.32 -2.94 -7.76
CA THR A 106 -2.83 -2.59 -6.44
C THR A 106 -2.50 -3.69 -5.44
N LEU A 107 -1.89 -3.31 -4.33
CA LEU A 107 -1.60 -4.20 -3.21
C LEU A 107 -2.45 -3.76 -2.02
N CYS A 108 -3.25 -4.69 -1.49
CA CYS A 108 -4.04 -4.42 -0.30
C CYS A 108 -3.38 -5.07 0.92
N PHE A 109 -3.32 -4.31 2.00
CA PHE A 109 -2.78 -4.77 3.29
C PHE A 109 -3.78 -4.51 4.40
N LYS A 110 -3.75 -5.35 5.42
CA LYS A 110 -4.54 -5.10 6.63
C LYS A 110 -3.63 -5.04 7.84
N LYS A 111 -4.07 -4.33 8.84
CA LYS A 111 -3.44 -4.30 10.16
C LYS A 111 -4.51 -4.38 11.21
N GLU A 112 -4.34 -5.29 12.16
CA GLU A 112 -5.21 -5.41 13.31
C GLU A 112 -4.68 -4.52 14.42
N ARG A 113 -5.58 -3.73 15.01
CA ARG A 113 -5.24 -2.84 16.10
C ARG A 113 -6.17 -3.11 17.25
N MET A 114 -5.60 -3.54 18.37
CA MET A 114 -6.37 -3.85 19.55
C MET A 114 -6.83 -2.58 20.26
N GLU A 115 -8.04 -2.60 20.76
CA GLU A 115 -8.56 -1.51 21.58
C GLU A 115 -7.94 -1.59 22.97
N GLU A 116 -7.49 -0.46 23.49
CA GLU A 116 -6.87 -0.37 24.80
C GLU A 116 -7.90 -0.05 25.88
#